data_df7e52a161cc67aa1c6f3fd1e5b4ce6a
#
_entry.id   df7e52a161cc67aa1c6f3fd1e5b4ce6a
#
_cell.length_a   1.000
_cell.length_b   1.000
_cell.length_c   1.000
_cell.angle_alpha   90.00
_cell.angle_beta   90.00
_cell.angle_gamma   90.00
#
_symmetry.space_group_name_H-M   'P 1'
#
loop_
_entity.id
_entity.type
_entity.pdbx_description
1 polymer ?
#
loop_
_entity_poly.entity_id
_entity_poly.type
_entity_poly.pdbx_seq_one_letter_code
_entity_poly.pdbx_strand_id
1 'polypeptide(L)'
;DMLDFLAVSDCRMEEGSIRYEASVSLRPFGQEEYGTRVEIKNLGSFRSVEQALEAEIRRQKRILGSGTPLRQETVLFDENVKETRPMRSKESSSDYRYFPEPDLPPIVISVEWLNEVKQTMPPLRDTVMKLMIEEHGLTPYAADVLTASRALADYYRDAVRAGGKEMAVPVANWLQNTVLGYLNEMGLEIEASPISAQELADIVRKVEEKKITAAAAKTCLRESLSGKGSLKDLLARQGEAVS
;
A
#
# COMPACT_ATOMS: atom_id res chain seq x y z
N ASP A 1 0.32 -0.55 3.01
CA ASP A 1 -0.20 -1.36 1.89
C ASP A 1 -1.66 -1.80 2.06
N MET A 2 -2.02 -2.61 3.12
CA MET A 2 -3.40 -3.12 3.28
C MET A 2 -4.42 -1.99 3.47
N LEU A 3 -4.18 -1.07 4.39
CA LEU A 3 -5.11 0.03 4.70
C LEU A 3 -5.30 0.98 3.53
N ASP A 4 -4.21 1.30 2.84
CA ASP A 4 -4.21 2.12 1.64
C ASP A 4 -4.93 1.40 0.49
N PHE A 5 -4.59 0.14 0.23
CA PHE A 5 -5.24 -0.66 -0.80
C PHE A 5 -6.75 -0.84 -0.59
N LEU A 6 -7.21 -0.91 0.66
CA LEU A 6 -8.64 -0.95 1.02
C LEU A 6 -9.30 0.44 1.05
N ALA A 7 -8.54 1.51 0.80
CA ALA A 7 -8.99 2.89 0.86
C ALA A 7 -9.63 3.29 2.22
N VAL A 8 -9.15 2.69 3.32
CA VAL A 8 -9.59 3.03 4.68
C VAL A 8 -8.69 4.06 5.34
N SER A 9 -7.48 4.26 4.84
CA SER A 9 -6.53 5.31 5.26
C SER A 9 -5.55 5.58 4.13
N ASP A 10 -5.13 6.83 3.98
CA ASP A 10 -4.02 7.24 3.12
C ASP A 10 -2.64 7.00 3.76
N CYS A 11 -2.62 6.50 4.99
CA CYS A 11 -1.43 6.14 5.75
C CYS A 11 -0.43 7.29 5.94
N ARG A 12 -0.87 8.54 5.90
CA ARG A 12 -0.02 9.72 6.10
C ARG A 12 0.10 10.04 7.59
N MET A 13 1.29 9.81 8.12
CA MET A 13 1.57 10.04 9.54
C MET A 13 1.55 11.52 9.90
N GLU A 14 2.11 12.38 9.04
CA GLU A 14 2.18 13.83 9.22
C GLU A 14 0.80 14.46 9.31
N GLU A 15 -0.20 13.85 8.67
CA GLU A 15 -1.61 14.28 8.73
C GLU A 15 -2.40 13.57 9.83
N GLY A 16 -1.76 12.62 10.54
CA GLY A 16 -2.39 11.87 11.64
C GLY A 16 -3.31 10.74 11.19
N SER A 17 -3.28 10.37 9.91
CA SER A 17 -4.11 9.29 9.34
C SER A 17 -3.70 7.90 9.82
N ILE A 18 -2.48 7.76 10.30
CA ILE A 18 -1.94 6.53 10.90
C ILE A 18 -0.98 6.84 12.04
N ARG A 19 -0.95 5.98 13.05
CA ARG A 19 0.03 6.03 14.14
C ARG A 19 0.62 4.66 14.37
N TYR A 20 1.92 4.64 14.68
CA TYR A 20 2.62 3.43 15.03
C TYR A 20 2.93 3.40 16.52
N GLU A 21 2.66 2.27 17.14
CA GLU A 21 3.07 1.94 18.48
C GLU A 21 3.75 0.56 18.44
N ALA A 22 4.81 0.40 19.18
CA ALA A 22 5.52 -0.86 19.27
C ALA A 22 5.64 -1.29 20.74
N SER A 23 5.65 -2.58 20.97
CA SER A 23 5.92 -3.13 22.30
C SER A 23 6.97 -4.22 22.20
N VAL A 24 7.86 -4.26 23.18
CA VAL A 24 8.90 -5.28 23.26
C VAL A 24 9.01 -5.83 24.67
N SER A 25 9.23 -7.14 24.79
CA SER A 25 9.62 -7.79 26.03
C SER A 25 10.75 -8.78 25.74
N LEU A 26 11.73 -8.85 26.64
CA LEU A 26 12.81 -9.81 26.54
C LEU A 26 12.61 -10.95 27.52
N ARG A 27 12.96 -12.16 27.12
CA ARG A 27 12.98 -13.35 27.97
C ARG A 27 14.23 -14.17 27.71
N PRO A 28 14.71 -14.96 28.68
CA PRO A 28 15.78 -15.92 28.46
C PRO A 28 15.40 -16.94 27.36
N PHE A 29 16.39 -17.42 26.63
CA PHE A 29 16.17 -18.47 25.64
C PHE A 29 15.63 -19.74 26.32
N GLY A 30 14.56 -20.32 25.76
CA GLY A 30 13.92 -21.52 26.30
C GLY A 30 12.83 -21.25 27.36
N GLN A 31 12.64 -20.03 27.81
CA GLN A 31 11.53 -19.65 28.69
C GLN A 31 10.25 -19.45 27.84
N GLU A 32 9.12 -20.06 28.26
CA GLU A 32 7.84 -19.91 27.54
C GLU A 32 7.14 -18.59 27.89
N GLU A 33 7.21 -18.18 29.16
CA GLU A 33 6.57 -16.96 29.61
C GLU A 33 7.28 -15.70 29.09
N TYR A 34 6.51 -14.72 28.66
CA TYR A 34 7.02 -13.42 28.22
C TYR A 34 7.60 -12.64 29.42
N GLY A 35 8.64 -11.86 29.16
CA GLY A 35 9.16 -10.90 30.11
C GLY A 35 8.26 -9.66 30.23
N THR A 36 8.72 -8.68 30.99
CA THR A 36 8.01 -7.41 31.19
C THR A 36 7.91 -6.64 29.88
N ARG A 37 6.70 -6.26 29.51
CA ARG A 37 6.41 -5.50 28.29
C ARG A 37 6.68 -4.01 28.50
N VAL A 38 7.40 -3.41 27.56
CA VAL A 38 7.57 -1.96 27.45
C VAL A 38 6.98 -1.48 26.14
N GLU A 39 6.13 -0.47 26.21
CA GLU A 39 5.49 0.17 25.06
C GLU A 39 6.34 1.35 24.60
N ILE A 40 6.54 1.47 23.30
CA ILE A 40 7.33 2.54 22.68
C ILE A 40 6.39 3.43 21.86
N LYS A 41 6.43 4.74 22.15
CA LYS A 41 5.66 5.78 21.46
C LYS A 41 6.57 6.73 20.70
N ASN A 42 5.96 7.65 19.95
CA ASN A 42 6.63 8.65 19.12
C ASN A 42 7.40 8.03 17.95
N LEU A 43 6.72 7.17 17.20
CA LEU A 43 7.27 6.47 16.05
C LEU A 43 6.75 7.12 14.76
N GLY A 44 7.61 7.91 14.09
CA GLY A 44 7.28 8.73 12.92
C GLY A 44 7.40 8.03 11.58
N SER A 45 7.93 6.80 11.54
CA SER A 45 8.13 6.05 10.29
C SER A 45 8.43 4.57 10.60
N PHE A 46 8.38 3.69 9.59
CA PHE A 46 8.85 2.30 9.73
C PHE A 46 10.32 2.23 10.18
N ARG A 47 11.15 3.15 9.69
CA ARG A 47 12.55 3.25 10.10
C ARG A 47 12.67 3.63 11.57
N SER A 48 11.83 4.54 12.04
CA SER A 48 11.76 4.89 13.48
C SER A 48 11.35 3.70 14.32
N VAL A 49 10.39 2.88 13.86
CA VAL A 49 9.97 1.65 14.55
C VAL A 49 11.15 0.69 14.69
N GLU A 50 11.89 0.40 13.63
CA GLU A 50 13.06 -0.47 13.65
C GLU A 50 14.13 0.04 14.65
N GLN A 51 14.50 1.31 14.51
CA GLN A 51 15.51 1.93 15.37
C GLN A 51 15.09 1.98 16.85
N ALA A 52 13.81 2.24 17.09
CA ALA A 52 13.25 2.28 18.45
C ALA A 52 13.24 0.90 19.11
N LEU A 53 12.85 -0.14 18.37
CA LEU A 53 12.90 -1.52 18.85
C LEU A 53 14.34 -1.93 19.21
N GLU A 54 15.31 -1.65 18.34
CA GLU A 54 16.71 -1.94 18.62
C GLU A 54 17.23 -1.17 19.84
N ALA A 55 16.89 0.12 19.98
CA ALA A 55 17.29 0.93 21.12
C ALA A 55 16.71 0.37 22.42
N GLU A 56 15.42 0.02 22.42
CA GLU A 56 14.74 -0.52 23.59
C GLU A 56 15.26 -1.92 23.96
N ILE A 57 15.54 -2.78 22.98
CA ILE A 57 16.18 -4.08 23.22
C ILE A 57 17.54 -3.90 23.90
N ARG A 58 18.35 -2.94 23.44
CA ARG A 58 19.65 -2.63 24.09
C ARG A 58 19.47 -2.12 25.50
N ARG A 59 18.48 -1.24 25.74
CA ARG A 59 18.15 -0.72 27.08
C ARG A 59 17.73 -1.84 28.01
N GLN A 60 16.79 -2.69 27.62
CA GLN A 60 16.30 -3.82 28.43
C GLN A 60 17.40 -4.82 28.74
N LYS A 61 18.24 -5.19 27.75
CA LYS A 61 19.40 -6.07 27.98
C LYS A 61 20.35 -5.52 29.06
N ARG A 62 20.61 -4.20 29.05
CA ARG A 62 21.48 -3.55 30.06
C ARG A 62 20.86 -3.59 31.46
N ILE A 63 19.58 -3.28 31.58
CA ILE A 63 18.85 -3.30 32.85
C ILE A 63 18.80 -4.71 33.43
N LEU A 64 18.35 -5.68 32.63
CA LEU A 64 18.26 -7.08 33.05
C LEU A 64 19.64 -7.67 33.39
N GLY A 65 20.67 -7.32 32.61
CA GLY A 65 22.05 -7.74 32.83
C GLY A 65 22.67 -7.19 34.12
N SER A 66 22.16 -6.05 34.65
CA SER A 66 22.56 -5.52 35.96
C SER A 66 21.82 -6.16 37.13
N GLY A 67 20.93 -7.12 36.91
CA GLY A 67 20.09 -7.72 37.92
C GLY A 67 18.93 -6.84 38.40
N THR A 68 18.70 -5.70 37.73
CA THR A 68 17.59 -4.80 38.05
C THR A 68 16.31 -5.29 37.40
N PRO A 69 15.18 -5.40 38.11
CA PRO A 69 13.93 -5.79 37.54
C PRO A 69 13.40 -4.71 36.57
N LEU A 70 12.97 -5.12 35.37
CA LEU A 70 12.33 -4.23 34.43
C LEU A 70 10.91 -3.95 34.89
N ARG A 71 10.47 -2.70 34.84
CA ARG A 71 9.09 -2.31 35.13
C ARG A 71 8.29 -2.17 33.84
N GLN A 72 7.00 -2.46 33.91
CA GLN A 72 6.09 -2.17 32.81
C GLN A 72 5.93 -0.65 32.72
N GLU A 73 6.33 -0.10 31.61
CA GLU A 73 6.35 1.35 31.37
C GLU A 73 6.12 1.69 29.90
N THR A 74 5.81 2.94 29.63
CA THR A 74 5.80 3.51 28.30
C THR A 74 7.03 4.40 28.15
N VAL A 75 7.74 4.23 27.04
CA VAL A 75 8.92 5.03 26.67
C VAL A 75 8.66 5.81 25.39
N LEU A 76 9.33 6.96 25.26
CA LEU A 76 9.36 7.73 24.02
C LEU A 76 10.66 7.42 23.27
N PHE A 77 10.58 7.23 21.97
CA PHE A 77 11.75 7.19 21.12
C PHE A 77 12.17 8.60 20.71
N ASP A 78 13.43 8.91 20.91
CA ASP A 78 14.06 10.16 20.46
C ASP A 78 14.91 9.86 19.21
N GLU A 79 14.44 10.30 18.06
CA GLU A 79 15.09 10.02 16.77
C GLU A 79 16.46 10.70 16.63
N ASN A 80 16.68 11.84 17.33
CA ASN A 80 17.93 12.59 17.23
C ASN A 80 19.08 11.86 17.92
N VAL A 81 18.81 11.29 19.11
CA VAL A 81 19.83 10.56 19.89
C VAL A 81 19.71 9.04 19.73
N LYS A 82 18.65 8.57 19.05
CA LYS A 82 18.35 7.14 18.82
C LYS A 82 18.28 6.32 20.10
N GLU A 83 17.64 6.88 21.11
CA GLU A 83 17.45 6.26 22.42
C GLU A 83 15.97 6.30 22.84
N THR A 84 15.61 5.34 23.70
CA THR A 84 14.30 5.33 24.36
C THR A 84 14.44 5.96 25.74
N ARG A 85 13.48 6.84 26.11
CA ARG A 85 13.43 7.51 27.41
C ARG A 85 12.10 7.25 28.10
N PRO A 86 12.07 6.89 29.39
CA PRO A 86 10.83 6.71 30.13
C PRO A 86 9.95 7.96 30.06
N MET A 87 8.68 7.76 29.79
CA MET A 87 7.68 8.80 30.03
C MET A 87 7.45 8.94 31.53
N ARG A 88 7.02 10.15 31.97
CA ARG A 88 6.56 10.34 33.33
C ARG A 88 5.47 9.31 33.64
N SER A 89 5.76 8.35 34.54
CA SER A 89 4.79 7.34 34.91
C SER A 89 3.56 8.04 35.49
N LYS A 90 2.40 7.86 34.88
CA LYS A 90 1.16 8.09 35.59
C LYS A 90 1.02 6.92 36.56
N GLU A 91 1.20 7.15 37.83
CA GLU A 91 1.13 6.13 38.91
C GLU A 91 -0.28 5.52 39.08
N SER A 92 -1.24 5.89 38.28
CA SER A 92 -2.55 5.26 38.23
C SER A 92 -2.76 4.55 36.91
N SER A 93 -2.78 3.23 36.94
CA SER A 93 -3.57 2.50 35.94
C SER A 93 -4.95 3.13 35.95
N SER A 94 -5.31 3.84 34.87
CA SER A 94 -6.65 4.33 34.71
C SER A 94 -7.55 3.09 34.79
N ASP A 95 -8.34 2.99 35.84
CA ASP A 95 -9.39 1.99 35.95
C ASP A 95 -10.41 2.32 34.86
N TYR A 96 -10.20 1.78 33.67
CA TYR A 96 -11.14 1.89 32.57
C TYR A 96 -12.37 1.08 32.94
N ARG A 97 -13.34 1.72 33.59
CA ARG A 97 -14.62 1.12 33.88
C ARG A 97 -15.43 1.02 32.59
N TYR A 98 -15.23 -0.04 31.85
CA TYR A 98 -16.05 -0.35 30.68
C TYR A 98 -17.45 -0.71 31.17
N PHE A 99 -18.36 0.21 31.01
CA PHE A 99 -19.81 -0.02 31.22
C PHE A 99 -20.55 0.47 29.96
N PRO A 100 -21.74 -0.12 29.66
CA PRO A 100 -22.54 0.33 28.54
C PRO A 100 -22.88 1.82 28.66
N GLU A 101 -22.71 2.58 27.60
CA GLU A 101 -23.14 3.95 27.55
C GLU A 101 -24.68 4.02 27.64
N PRO A 102 -25.27 4.67 28.65
CA PRO A 102 -26.71 4.61 28.87
C PRO A 102 -27.53 5.25 27.74
N ASP A 103 -26.93 6.16 26.97
CA ASP A 103 -27.60 6.87 25.86
C ASP A 103 -27.51 6.11 24.53
N LEU A 104 -26.76 5.01 24.48
CA LEU A 104 -26.59 4.20 23.27
C LEU A 104 -27.34 2.87 23.38
N PRO A 105 -28.27 2.58 22.46
CA PRO A 105 -28.89 1.27 22.42
C PRO A 105 -27.89 0.19 22.00
N PRO A 106 -28.08 -1.07 22.41
CA PRO A 106 -27.28 -2.19 21.95
C PRO A 106 -27.31 -2.31 20.43
N ILE A 107 -26.13 -2.44 19.81
CA ILE A 107 -26.00 -2.69 18.36
C ILE A 107 -26.11 -4.21 18.17
N VAL A 108 -27.13 -4.65 17.43
CA VAL A 108 -27.31 -6.05 17.04
C VAL A 108 -26.82 -6.22 15.61
N ILE A 109 -25.73 -6.97 15.44
CA ILE A 109 -25.17 -7.27 14.12
C ILE A 109 -25.83 -8.56 13.62
N SER A 110 -26.71 -8.43 12.61
CA SER A 110 -27.37 -9.59 12.01
C SER A 110 -26.48 -10.33 11.01
N VAL A 111 -26.82 -11.56 10.72
CA VAL A 111 -26.12 -12.37 9.71
C VAL A 111 -26.30 -11.76 8.32
N GLU A 112 -27.45 -11.18 8.04
CA GLU A 112 -27.76 -10.49 6.79
C GLU A 112 -26.84 -9.29 6.60
N TRP A 113 -26.70 -8.43 7.61
CA TRP A 113 -25.81 -7.28 7.57
C TRP A 113 -24.35 -7.71 7.37
N LEU A 114 -23.89 -8.76 8.07
CA LEU A 114 -22.54 -9.31 7.84
C LEU A 114 -22.34 -9.81 6.41
N ASN A 115 -23.34 -10.41 5.82
CA ASN A 115 -23.27 -10.90 4.44
C ASN A 115 -23.25 -9.74 3.43
N GLU A 116 -24.03 -8.69 3.66
CA GLU A 116 -23.98 -7.47 2.84
C GLU A 116 -22.59 -6.83 2.87
N VAL A 117 -22.00 -6.66 4.06
CA VAL A 117 -20.63 -6.14 4.20
C VAL A 117 -19.61 -7.02 3.48
N LYS A 118 -19.70 -8.34 3.62
CA LYS A 118 -18.80 -9.27 2.92
C LYS A 118 -18.90 -9.17 1.39
N GLN A 119 -20.11 -8.96 0.86
CA GLN A 119 -20.32 -8.84 -0.59
C GLN A 119 -19.80 -7.52 -1.14
N THR A 120 -19.82 -6.46 -0.34
CA THR A 120 -19.33 -5.12 -0.76
C THR A 120 -17.85 -4.92 -0.47
N MET A 121 -17.25 -5.81 0.30
CA MET A 121 -15.83 -5.71 0.67
C MET A 121 -14.94 -5.86 -0.57
N PRO A 122 -14.05 -4.90 -0.84
CA PRO A 122 -13.11 -5.03 -1.95
C PRO A 122 -12.13 -6.17 -1.70
N PRO A 123 -11.63 -6.82 -2.77
CA PRO A 123 -10.62 -7.87 -2.62
C PRO A 123 -9.34 -7.29 -2.01
N LEU A 124 -8.68 -8.08 -1.16
CA LEU A 124 -7.37 -7.74 -0.62
C LEU A 124 -6.31 -7.74 -1.72
N ARG A 125 -5.23 -6.98 -1.51
CA ARG A 125 -4.08 -6.90 -2.44
C ARG A 125 -3.59 -8.27 -2.87
N ASP A 126 -3.35 -9.17 -1.90
CA ASP A 126 -2.83 -10.52 -2.17
C ASP A 126 -3.78 -11.36 -3.05
N THR A 127 -5.10 -11.17 -2.89
CA THR A 127 -6.10 -11.84 -3.72
C THR A 127 -6.03 -11.33 -5.16
N VAL A 128 -5.90 -10.01 -5.35
CA VAL A 128 -5.76 -9.40 -6.68
C VAL A 128 -4.46 -9.82 -7.34
N MET A 129 -3.36 -9.79 -6.61
CA MET A 129 -2.05 -10.22 -7.08
C MET A 129 -2.07 -11.69 -7.52
N LYS A 130 -2.67 -12.57 -6.71
CA LYS A 130 -2.83 -13.99 -7.04
C LYS A 130 -3.64 -14.20 -8.31
N LEU A 131 -4.74 -13.49 -8.48
CA LEU A 131 -5.55 -13.52 -9.70
C LEU A 131 -4.73 -13.09 -10.93
N MET A 132 -3.94 -12.02 -10.82
CA MET A 132 -3.08 -11.56 -11.91
C MET A 132 -2.04 -12.60 -12.32
N ILE A 133 -1.50 -13.36 -11.37
CA ILE A 133 -0.54 -14.43 -11.65
C ILE A 133 -1.25 -15.64 -12.26
N GLU A 134 -2.30 -16.15 -11.63
CA GLU A 134 -2.94 -17.41 -11.99
C GLU A 134 -3.83 -17.31 -13.23
N GLU A 135 -4.56 -16.19 -13.38
CA GLU A 135 -5.51 -16.04 -14.48
C GLU A 135 -4.99 -15.20 -15.65
N HIS A 136 -4.14 -14.20 -15.36
CA HIS A 136 -3.59 -13.32 -16.40
C HIS A 136 -2.20 -13.73 -16.84
N GLY A 137 -1.56 -14.70 -16.17
CA GLY A 137 -0.23 -15.22 -16.52
C GLY A 137 0.91 -14.23 -16.25
N LEU A 138 0.72 -13.27 -15.33
CA LEU A 138 1.77 -12.33 -14.98
C LEU A 138 2.84 -12.98 -14.11
N THR A 139 4.07 -12.46 -14.20
CA THR A 139 5.12 -12.82 -13.23
C THR A 139 4.78 -12.27 -11.84
N PRO A 140 5.26 -12.89 -10.73
CA PRO A 140 5.08 -12.35 -9.39
C PRO A 140 5.54 -10.90 -9.27
N TYR A 141 6.66 -10.55 -9.89
CA TYR A 141 7.17 -9.18 -9.92
C TYR A 141 6.21 -8.20 -10.61
N ALA A 142 5.69 -8.58 -11.79
CA ALA A 142 4.73 -7.74 -12.51
C ALA A 142 3.44 -7.53 -11.71
N ALA A 143 2.93 -8.59 -11.09
CA ALA A 143 1.75 -8.52 -10.24
C ALA A 143 1.99 -7.65 -8.99
N ASP A 144 3.17 -7.74 -8.37
CA ASP A 144 3.56 -6.90 -7.23
C ASP A 144 3.59 -5.41 -7.60
N VAL A 145 4.24 -5.05 -8.71
CA VAL A 145 4.27 -3.68 -9.22
C VAL A 145 2.87 -3.15 -9.52
N LEU A 146 2.03 -3.92 -10.22
CA LEU A 146 0.69 -3.50 -10.62
C LEU A 146 -0.33 -3.49 -9.46
N THR A 147 0.03 -4.03 -8.32
CA THR A 147 -0.76 -3.97 -7.09
C THR A 147 -0.14 -3.04 -6.04
N ALA A 148 0.82 -2.19 -6.43
CA ALA A 148 1.43 -1.20 -5.53
C ALA A 148 0.41 -0.21 -4.96
N SER A 149 -0.61 0.18 -5.75
CA SER A 149 -1.79 0.89 -5.28
C SER A 149 -3.07 0.25 -5.81
N ARG A 150 -4.19 0.53 -5.16
CA ARG A 150 -5.48 0.07 -5.63
C ARG A 150 -5.86 0.67 -6.99
N ALA A 151 -5.64 1.96 -7.14
CA ALA A 151 -5.94 2.66 -8.38
C ALA A 151 -5.17 2.08 -9.58
N LEU A 152 -3.90 1.74 -9.39
CA LEU A 152 -3.10 1.08 -10.43
C LEU A 152 -3.62 -0.32 -10.76
N ALA A 153 -3.99 -1.11 -9.74
CA ALA A 153 -4.58 -2.43 -9.94
C ALA A 153 -5.92 -2.36 -10.68
N ASP A 154 -6.78 -1.41 -10.31
CA ASP A 154 -8.07 -1.19 -10.97
C ASP A 154 -7.89 -0.70 -12.40
N TYR A 155 -6.97 0.23 -12.66
CA TYR A 155 -6.62 0.69 -14.01
C TYR A 155 -6.16 -0.48 -14.90
N TYR A 156 -5.26 -1.32 -14.42
CA TYR A 156 -4.82 -2.51 -15.15
C TYR A 156 -6.00 -3.46 -15.46
N ARG A 157 -6.83 -3.74 -14.45
CA ARG A 157 -8.00 -4.63 -14.61
C ARG A 157 -9.01 -4.07 -15.62
N ASP A 158 -9.24 -2.77 -15.62
CA ASP A 158 -10.11 -2.11 -16.59
C ASP A 158 -9.53 -2.15 -18.00
N ALA A 159 -8.21 -1.98 -18.15
CA ALA A 159 -7.55 -2.14 -19.44
C ALA A 159 -7.64 -3.58 -19.98
N VAL A 160 -7.45 -4.58 -19.11
CA VAL A 160 -7.63 -5.98 -19.49
C VAL A 160 -9.09 -6.29 -19.84
N ARG A 161 -10.06 -5.73 -19.09
CA ARG A 161 -11.49 -5.89 -19.40
C ARG A 161 -11.83 -5.30 -20.78
N ALA A 162 -11.27 -4.15 -21.11
CA ALA A 162 -11.45 -3.49 -22.39
C ALA A 162 -10.74 -4.21 -23.56
N GLY A 163 -9.54 -4.74 -23.29
CA GLY A 163 -8.70 -5.40 -24.27
C GLY A 163 -9.05 -6.86 -24.55
N GLY A 164 -9.56 -7.56 -23.55
CA GLY A 164 -9.69 -9.01 -23.51
C GLY A 164 -8.58 -9.66 -22.69
N LYS A 165 -8.86 -10.86 -22.17
CA LYS A 165 -7.92 -11.59 -21.29
C LYS A 165 -6.58 -11.91 -21.96
N GLU A 166 -6.59 -12.14 -23.26
CA GLU A 166 -5.40 -12.37 -24.10
C GLU A 166 -4.45 -11.17 -24.13
N MET A 167 -4.97 -9.95 -23.83
CA MET A 167 -4.19 -8.72 -23.77
C MET A 167 -3.56 -8.47 -22.39
N ALA A 168 -3.79 -9.33 -21.41
CA ALA A 168 -3.36 -9.11 -20.04
C ALA A 168 -1.83 -8.89 -19.91
N VAL A 169 -1.03 -9.77 -20.50
CA VAL A 169 0.43 -9.65 -20.47
C VAL A 169 0.94 -8.46 -21.29
N PRO A 170 0.48 -8.24 -22.56
CA PRO A 170 0.83 -7.03 -23.30
C PRO A 170 0.49 -5.74 -22.55
N VAL A 171 -0.73 -5.60 -22.02
CA VAL A 171 -1.16 -4.42 -21.26
C VAL A 171 -0.27 -4.20 -20.03
N ALA A 172 0.03 -5.26 -19.27
CA ALA A 172 0.93 -5.17 -18.12
C ALA A 172 2.31 -4.62 -18.52
N ASN A 173 2.88 -5.13 -19.60
CA ASN A 173 4.18 -4.69 -20.11
C ASN A 173 4.19 -3.22 -20.53
N TRP A 174 3.15 -2.78 -21.25
CA TRP A 174 3.03 -1.38 -21.68
C TRP A 174 2.81 -0.45 -20.48
N LEU A 175 1.99 -0.86 -19.54
CA LEU A 175 1.72 -0.07 -18.34
C LEU A 175 3.01 0.11 -17.52
N GLN A 176 3.74 -0.98 -17.21
CA GLN A 176 4.96 -0.92 -16.41
C GLN A 176 6.11 -0.19 -17.13
N ASN A 177 6.37 -0.52 -18.40
CA ASN A 177 7.58 -0.04 -19.08
C ASN A 177 7.40 1.29 -19.80
N THR A 178 6.16 1.78 -19.94
CA THR A 178 5.89 3.02 -20.67
C THR A 178 5.09 4.01 -19.84
N VAL A 179 3.88 3.66 -19.43
CA VAL A 179 2.99 4.61 -18.74
C VAL A 179 3.53 4.99 -17.38
N LEU A 180 3.86 4.00 -16.53
CA LEU A 180 4.39 4.27 -15.19
C LEU A 180 5.75 4.98 -15.23
N GLY A 181 6.62 4.65 -16.17
CA GLY A 181 7.89 5.37 -16.35
C GLY A 181 7.67 6.85 -16.56
N TYR A 182 6.70 7.21 -17.40
CA TYR A 182 6.31 8.57 -17.67
C TYR A 182 5.69 9.31 -16.50
N LEU A 183 4.71 8.65 -15.84
CA LEU A 183 4.05 9.23 -14.67
C LEU A 183 5.06 9.50 -13.56
N ASN A 184 6.00 8.57 -13.34
CA ASN A 184 7.08 8.75 -12.37
C ASN A 184 8.02 9.93 -12.72
N GLU A 185 8.39 10.10 -13.99
CA GLU A 185 9.20 11.25 -14.44
C GLU A 185 8.49 12.59 -14.17
N MET A 186 7.16 12.59 -14.24
CA MET A 186 6.33 13.78 -14.01
C MET A 186 5.88 13.94 -12.56
N GLY A 187 6.17 12.99 -11.67
CA GLY A 187 5.70 12.98 -10.28
C GLY A 187 4.16 12.83 -10.17
N LEU A 188 3.55 12.10 -11.10
CA LEU A 188 2.10 11.88 -11.16
C LEU A 188 1.74 10.45 -10.78
N GLU A 189 0.60 10.31 -10.12
CA GLU A 189 -0.03 9.01 -9.86
C GLU A 189 -0.93 8.60 -11.03
N ILE A 190 -1.32 7.31 -11.05
CA ILE A 190 -2.10 6.74 -12.16
C ILE A 190 -3.46 7.42 -12.35
N GLU A 191 -4.07 7.92 -11.26
CA GLU A 191 -5.34 8.65 -11.29
C GLU A 191 -5.26 9.95 -12.07
N ALA A 192 -4.07 10.54 -12.12
CA ALA A 192 -3.83 11.77 -12.90
C ALA A 192 -3.43 11.47 -14.36
N SER A 193 -3.42 10.19 -14.78
CA SER A 193 -3.09 9.82 -16.15
C SER A 193 -4.12 10.40 -17.14
N PRO A 194 -3.69 11.17 -18.15
CA PRO A 194 -4.59 11.62 -19.19
C PRO A 194 -5.00 10.51 -20.18
N ILE A 195 -4.42 9.33 -20.05
CA ILE A 195 -4.73 8.16 -20.88
C ILE A 195 -5.60 7.23 -20.06
N SER A 196 -6.79 6.97 -20.54
CA SER A 196 -7.72 6.01 -19.92
C SER A 196 -7.26 4.56 -20.11
N ALA A 197 -7.75 3.66 -19.26
CA ALA A 197 -7.50 2.23 -19.39
C ALA A 197 -7.95 1.67 -20.75
N GLN A 198 -9.08 2.18 -21.28
CA GLN A 198 -9.58 1.81 -22.60
C GLN A 198 -8.61 2.23 -23.72
N GLU A 199 -8.11 3.46 -23.68
CA GLU A 199 -7.17 3.97 -24.69
C GLU A 199 -5.85 3.22 -24.66
N LEU A 200 -5.37 2.83 -23.47
CA LEU A 200 -4.20 1.95 -23.34
C LEU A 200 -4.45 0.59 -23.99
N ALA A 201 -5.59 -0.03 -23.71
CA ALA A 201 -5.95 -1.31 -24.32
C ALA A 201 -6.03 -1.23 -25.85
N ASP A 202 -6.63 -0.15 -26.38
CA ASP A 202 -6.79 0.05 -27.82
C ASP A 202 -5.45 0.26 -28.55
N ILE A 203 -4.52 1.02 -27.95
CA ILE A 203 -3.20 1.21 -28.56
C ILE A 203 -2.37 -0.08 -28.50
N VAL A 204 -2.42 -0.81 -27.39
CA VAL A 204 -1.72 -2.09 -27.25
C VAL A 204 -2.26 -3.10 -28.27
N ARG A 205 -3.60 -3.19 -28.43
CA ARG A 205 -4.22 -4.05 -29.45
C ARG A 205 -3.74 -3.71 -30.84
N LYS A 206 -3.66 -2.43 -31.21
CA LYS A 206 -3.16 -2.02 -32.52
C LYS A 206 -1.71 -2.42 -32.78
N VAL A 207 -0.88 -2.43 -31.73
CA VAL A 207 0.51 -2.92 -31.82
C VAL A 207 0.54 -4.43 -32.04
N GLU A 208 -0.23 -5.20 -31.27
CA GLU A 208 -0.30 -6.67 -31.40
C GLU A 208 -0.83 -7.08 -32.76
N GLU A 209 -1.83 -6.35 -33.29
CA GLU A 209 -2.37 -6.55 -34.65
C GLU A 209 -1.45 -6.00 -35.77
N LYS A 210 -0.28 -5.47 -35.41
CA LYS A 210 0.70 -4.87 -36.35
C LYS A 210 0.16 -3.71 -37.18
N LYS A 211 -0.90 -3.04 -36.71
CA LYS A 211 -1.46 -1.85 -37.35
C LYS A 211 -0.61 -0.60 -37.12
N ILE A 212 0.16 -0.58 -36.02
CA ILE A 212 1.15 0.44 -35.70
C ILE A 212 2.41 -0.23 -35.13
N THR A 213 3.55 0.43 -35.26
CA THR A 213 4.79 -0.05 -34.64
C THR A 213 4.82 0.28 -33.15
N ALA A 214 5.53 -0.51 -32.36
CA ALA A 214 5.73 -0.24 -30.95
C ALA A 214 6.43 1.12 -30.69
N ALA A 215 7.32 1.53 -31.63
CA ALA A 215 7.98 2.84 -31.55
C ALA A 215 6.99 3.99 -31.74
N ALA A 216 6.11 3.91 -32.75
CA ALA A 216 5.06 4.91 -32.99
C ALA A 216 4.08 4.97 -31.79
N ALA A 217 3.66 3.82 -31.27
CA ALA A 217 2.80 3.75 -30.10
C ALA A 217 3.42 4.42 -28.87
N LYS A 218 4.71 4.17 -28.58
CA LYS A 218 5.44 4.83 -27.48
C LYS A 218 5.50 6.35 -27.66
N THR A 219 5.73 6.84 -28.90
CA THR A 219 5.74 8.26 -29.18
C THR A 219 4.38 8.89 -28.93
N CYS A 220 3.29 8.29 -29.43
CA CYS A 220 1.93 8.79 -29.20
C CYS A 220 1.55 8.81 -27.72
N LEU A 221 1.89 7.75 -26.97
CA LEU A 221 1.65 7.70 -25.53
C LEU A 221 2.43 8.84 -24.82
N ARG A 222 3.69 9.02 -25.18
CA ARG A 222 4.55 10.07 -24.65
C ARG A 222 3.99 11.46 -24.90
N GLU A 223 3.58 11.74 -26.08
CA GLU A 223 3.03 13.04 -26.47
C GLU A 223 1.70 13.31 -25.78
N SER A 224 0.84 12.31 -25.69
CA SER A 224 -0.44 12.43 -24.99
C SER A 224 -0.24 12.66 -23.48
N LEU A 225 0.63 11.89 -22.84
CA LEU A 225 0.98 12.07 -21.42
C LEU A 225 1.60 13.45 -21.14
N SER A 226 2.31 14.03 -22.12
CA SER A 226 2.90 15.38 -22.03
C SER A 226 1.90 16.49 -22.39
N GLY A 227 0.62 16.18 -22.63
CA GLY A 227 -0.41 17.19 -22.96
C GLY A 227 -0.35 17.75 -24.39
N LYS A 228 0.39 17.11 -25.31
CA LYS A 228 0.53 17.59 -26.69
C LYS A 228 -0.62 17.23 -27.63
N GLY A 229 -1.62 16.54 -27.10
CA GLY A 229 -2.84 16.18 -27.84
C GLY A 229 -3.50 14.93 -27.30
N SER A 230 -4.74 14.65 -27.76
CA SER A 230 -5.40 13.40 -27.40
C SER A 230 -4.71 12.21 -28.07
N LEU A 231 -4.67 11.06 -27.39
CA LEU A 231 -4.08 9.84 -27.94
C LEU A 231 -4.72 9.46 -29.29
N LYS A 232 -6.03 9.68 -29.43
CA LYS A 232 -6.78 9.42 -30.64
C LYS A 232 -6.30 10.26 -31.85
N ASP A 233 -6.08 11.57 -31.62
CA ASP A 233 -5.61 12.48 -32.67
C ASP A 233 -4.17 12.18 -33.07
N LEU A 234 -3.33 11.87 -32.11
CA LEU A 234 -1.94 11.49 -32.34
C LEU A 234 -1.82 10.19 -33.14
N LEU A 235 -2.64 9.21 -32.84
CA LEU A 235 -2.70 7.95 -33.59
C LEU A 235 -3.22 8.14 -35.01
N ALA A 236 -4.21 9.02 -35.20
CA ALA A 236 -4.72 9.34 -36.57
C ALA A 236 -3.63 9.90 -37.47
N ARG A 237 -2.82 10.85 -36.98
CA ARG A 237 -1.67 11.42 -37.69
C ARG A 237 -0.60 10.39 -38.08
N GLN A 238 -0.37 9.40 -37.22
CA GLN A 238 0.59 8.32 -37.50
C GLN A 238 0.06 7.34 -38.56
N GLY A 239 -1.25 7.09 -38.61
CA GLY A 239 -1.89 6.25 -39.62
C GLY A 239 -1.83 6.86 -41.03
N GLU A 240 -1.93 8.18 -41.13
CA GLU A 240 -1.78 8.90 -42.41
C GLU A 240 -0.33 8.91 -42.93
N ALA A 241 0.67 8.79 -42.02
CA ALA A 241 2.08 8.76 -42.41
C ALA A 241 2.58 7.39 -42.90
N VAL A 242 1.77 6.33 -42.75
CA VAL A 242 2.11 4.94 -43.16
C VAL A 242 1.35 4.51 -44.45
N SER A 243 0.47 5.36 -44.96
CA SER A 243 -0.23 5.21 -46.25
C SER A 243 0.55 5.91 -47.35
#